data_3af658beb0e02432a94439948563c255
#
_entry.id   3af658beb0e02432a94439948563c255
#
_cell.length_a   1.000
_cell.length_b   1.000
_cell.length_c   1.000
_cell.angle_alpha   90.00
_cell.angle_beta   90.00
_cell.angle_gamma   90.00
#
_symmetry.space_group_name_H-M   'P 1'
#
loop_
_entity.id
_entity.type
_entity.pdbx_description
1 polymer ?
#
loop_
_entity_poly.entity_id
_entity_poly.type
_entity_poly.pdbx_seq_one_letter_code
_entity_poly.pdbx_strand_id
1 'polypeptide(L)'
;VTVMGSGETNVTLNAHISNTQQKDNSYSLAIDQAALDAYNKANGTNYIALPETHYTLPDNITIKAGAYNADPISIHIKAFSEEMNASGESYALPVRLVAKQGSIDVMPVTGSLVILANSIMEFSAPQFVGSTELVAKKFSEAPETYNEFTVEVRFQVSNTANRNRAVFSTSGSDGKSLLLRFEDPQSDNSDHKAHSLVQIQTHETYLNPTYSFEPNKWQHLAVTYNGSKYRIYINGKDGGSKD
;
A
#
# COMPACT_ATOMS: atom_id res chain seq x y z
N VAL A 1 -12.08 0.98 -3.63
CA VAL A 1 -12.22 2.36 -3.10
C VAL A 1 -11.24 2.57 -1.96
N THR A 2 -10.80 3.80 -1.76
CA THR A 2 -10.00 4.19 -0.60
C THR A 2 -10.96 4.68 0.49
N VAL A 3 -10.98 3.98 1.62
CA VAL A 3 -11.79 4.35 2.79
C VAL A 3 -11.07 5.46 3.55
N MET A 4 -11.78 6.56 3.79
CA MET A 4 -11.22 7.73 4.49
C MET A 4 -10.84 7.37 5.94
N GLY A 5 -9.81 8.00 6.49
CA GLY A 5 -9.36 7.79 7.87
C GLY A 5 -10.36 8.29 8.93
N SER A 6 -11.32 9.14 8.54
CA SER A 6 -12.42 9.62 9.39
C SER A 6 -13.65 9.91 8.53
N GLY A 7 -14.85 9.83 9.15
CA GLY A 7 -16.11 10.05 8.46
C GLY A 7 -16.56 8.87 7.61
N GLU A 8 -17.19 9.15 6.49
CA GLU A 8 -17.73 8.14 5.57
C GLU A 8 -17.18 8.31 4.16
N THR A 9 -16.97 7.20 3.49
CA THR A 9 -16.61 7.13 2.07
C THR A 9 -17.84 6.73 1.27
N ASN A 10 -18.19 7.50 0.26
CA ASN A 10 -19.33 7.22 -0.59
C ASN A 10 -18.88 6.48 -1.85
N VAL A 11 -19.56 5.37 -2.14
CA VAL A 11 -19.40 4.61 -3.38
C VAL A 11 -20.68 4.75 -4.18
N THR A 12 -20.58 5.23 -5.41
CA THR A 12 -21.73 5.37 -6.30
C THR A 12 -21.76 4.23 -7.30
N LEU A 13 -22.90 3.55 -7.38
CA LEU A 13 -23.21 2.51 -8.36
C LEU A 13 -24.34 2.98 -9.28
N ASN A 14 -24.40 2.37 -10.48
CA ASN A 14 -25.50 2.58 -11.42
C ASN A 14 -26.11 1.23 -11.78
N ALA A 15 -27.45 1.13 -11.68
CA ALA A 15 -28.19 -0.01 -12.18
C ALA A 15 -28.97 0.38 -13.45
N HIS A 16 -28.97 -0.49 -14.44
CA HIS A 16 -29.66 -0.27 -15.71
C HIS A 16 -30.35 -1.53 -16.22
N ILE A 17 -31.33 -1.33 -17.08
CA ILE A 17 -32.03 -2.39 -17.83
C ILE A 17 -31.89 -2.17 -19.33
N SER A 18 -31.87 -3.27 -20.09
CA SER A 18 -31.67 -3.25 -21.54
C SER A 18 -32.86 -2.65 -22.31
N ASN A 19 -34.07 -2.81 -21.79
CA ASN A 19 -35.29 -2.33 -22.40
C ASN A 19 -36.17 -1.62 -21.38
N THR A 20 -36.75 -0.49 -21.77
CA THR A 20 -37.70 0.24 -20.92
C THR A 20 -38.95 -0.59 -20.58
N GLN A 21 -39.51 -0.38 -19.43
CA GLN A 21 -40.67 -1.06 -18.92
C GLN A 21 -41.83 -0.10 -18.77
N GLN A 22 -43.04 -0.62 -18.81
CA GLN A 22 -44.30 0.15 -18.62
C GLN A 22 -44.62 0.43 -17.15
N LYS A 23 -43.88 -0.17 -16.22
CA LYS A 23 -44.02 -0.02 -14.77
C LYS A 23 -42.66 0.18 -14.10
N ASP A 24 -42.68 0.74 -12.90
CA ASP A 24 -41.51 0.85 -12.06
C ASP A 24 -40.94 -0.54 -11.72
N ASN A 25 -39.66 -0.69 -11.71
CA ASN A 25 -38.93 -1.87 -11.25
C ASN A 25 -38.15 -1.51 -10.00
N SER A 26 -38.32 -2.28 -8.94
CA SER A 26 -37.70 -2.02 -7.64
C SER A 26 -36.73 -3.15 -7.25
N TYR A 27 -35.63 -2.77 -6.68
CA TYR A 27 -34.53 -3.65 -6.27
C TYR A 27 -34.02 -3.27 -4.88
N SER A 28 -33.27 -4.16 -4.28
CA SER A 28 -32.47 -3.92 -3.09
C SER A 28 -31.04 -4.44 -3.30
N LEU A 29 -30.12 -4.03 -2.45
CA LEU A 29 -28.81 -4.65 -2.37
C LEU A 29 -28.79 -5.67 -1.23
N ALA A 30 -28.10 -6.78 -1.46
CA ALA A 30 -27.81 -7.80 -0.45
C ALA A 30 -26.33 -8.16 -0.51
N ILE A 31 -25.80 -8.69 0.59
CA ILE A 31 -24.43 -9.20 0.63
C ILE A 31 -24.35 -10.51 -0.16
N ASP A 32 -23.25 -10.66 -0.93
CA ASP A 32 -22.98 -11.83 -1.76
C ASP A 32 -21.61 -12.43 -1.41
N GLN A 33 -21.59 -13.25 -0.36
CA GLN A 33 -20.36 -13.92 0.07
C GLN A 33 -19.80 -14.83 -1.04
N ALA A 34 -20.64 -15.47 -1.83
CA ALA A 34 -20.19 -16.34 -2.92
C ALA A 34 -19.42 -15.57 -4.00
N ALA A 35 -19.83 -14.32 -4.27
CA ALA A 35 -19.09 -13.45 -5.20
C ALA A 35 -17.71 -13.09 -4.63
N LEU A 36 -17.58 -12.86 -3.32
CA LEU A 36 -16.28 -12.60 -2.68
C LEU A 36 -15.36 -13.82 -2.73
N ASP A 37 -15.91 -15.00 -2.42
CA ASP A 37 -15.14 -16.25 -2.45
C ASP A 37 -14.63 -16.55 -3.87
N ALA A 38 -15.48 -16.33 -4.89
CA ALA A 38 -15.11 -16.47 -6.29
C ALA A 38 -14.03 -15.45 -6.69
N TYR A 39 -14.15 -14.20 -6.25
CA TYR A 39 -13.14 -13.15 -6.48
C TYR A 39 -11.80 -13.53 -5.87
N ASN A 40 -11.77 -13.93 -4.60
CA ASN A 40 -10.55 -14.34 -3.91
C ASN A 40 -9.86 -15.50 -4.61
N LYS A 41 -10.63 -16.53 -5.00
CA LYS A 41 -10.11 -17.69 -5.72
C LYS A 41 -9.53 -17.31 -7.08
N ALA A 42 -10.20 -16.44 -7.82
CA ALA A 42 -9.75 -16.04 -9.17
C ALA A 42 -8.49 -15.17 -9.14
N ASN A 43 -8.29 -14.37 -8.09
CA ASN A 43 -7.21 -13.40 -7.98
C ASN A 43 -6.09 -13.83 -7.01
N GLY A 44 -6.22 -14.96 -6.32
CA GLY A 44 -5.25 -15.40 -5.30
C GLY A 44 -5.19 -14.46 -4.10
N THR A 45 -6.33 -13.88 -3.72
CA THR A 45 -6.45 -12.92 -2.62
C THR A 45 -7.22 -13.50 -1.44
N ASN A 46 -7.17 -12.82 -0.27
CA ASN A 46 -7.82 -13.25 0.97
C ASN A 46 -8.66 -12.12 1.58
N TYR A 47 -9.42 -11.39 0.76
CA TYR A 47 -10.34 -10.38 1.29
C TYR A 47 -11.40 -11.01 2.17
N ILE A 48 -11.71 -10.36 3.29
CA ILE A 48 -12.84 -10.71 4.16
C ILE A 48 -13.99 -9.72 3.97
N ALA A 49 -15.19 -10.15 4.22
CA ALA A 49 -16.36 -9.27 4.09
C ALA A 49 -16.30 -8.14 5.13
N LEU A 50 -16.56 -6.92 4.68
CA LEU A 50 -16.64 -5.76 5.56
C LEU A 50 -17.74 -5.99 6.61
N PRO A 51 -17.50 -5.76 7.91
CA PRO A 51 -18.50 -5.92 8.96
C PRO A 51 -19.74 -5.04 8.72
N GLU A 52 -20.91 -5.55 9.05
CA GLU A 52 -22.21 -4.87 8.85
C GLU A 52 -22.28 -3.49 9.51
N THR A 53 -21.55 -3.30 10.60
CA THR A 53 -21.44 -2.03 11.33
C THR A 53 -20.71 -0.93 10.56
N HIS A 54 -20.00 -1.29 9.48
CA HIS A 54 -19.12 -0.39 8.73
C HIS A 54 -19.66 0.02 7.35
N TYR A 55 -20.87 -0.36 7.00
CA TYR A 55 -21.47 0.13 5.76
C TYR A 55 -22.98 0.37 5.93
N THR A 56 -23.52 1.16 5.01
CA THR A 56 -24.96 1.37 4.87
C THR A 56 -25.34 1.18 3.42
N LEU A 57 -26.29 0.27 3.18
CA LEU A 57 -26.88 0.02 1.87
C LEU A 57 -28.21 0.76 1.75
N PRO A 58 -28.60 1.23 0.54
CA PRO A 58 -29.90 1.83 0.32
C PRO A 58 -31.02 0.78 0.41
N ASP A 59 -32.13 1.14 1.02
CA ASP A 59 -33.28 0.25 1.22
C ASP A 59 -34.04 -0.07 -0.07
N ASN A 60 -33.97 0.84 -1.04
CA ASN A 60 -34.72 0.70 -2.28
C ASN A 60 -34.00 1.38 -3.45
N ILE A 61 -33.97 0.68 -4.57
CA ILE A 61 -33.45 1.14 -5.85
C ILE A 61 -34.58 1.03 -6.86
N THR A 62 -34.92 2.12 -7.52
CA THR A 62 -36.07 2.11 -8.45
C THR A 62 -35.61 2.58 -9.83
N ILE A 63 -35.93 1.77 -10.85
CA ILE A 63 -35.90 2.16 -12.25
C ILE A 63 -37.32 2.50 -12.66
N LYS A 64 -37.58 3.75 -12.95
CA LYS A 64 -38.92 4.27 -13.28
C LYS A 64 -39.44 3.70 -14.60
N ALA A 65 -40.76 3.66 -14.74
CA ALA A 65 -41.40 3.35 -16.02
C ALA A 65 -40.86 4.28 -17.12
N GLY A 66 -40.48 3.70 -18.26
CA GLY A 66 -39.90 4.41 -19.37
C GLY A 66 -38.42 4.77 -19.27
N ALA A 67 -37.81 4.57 -18.09
CA ALA A 67 -36.38 4.81 -17.89
C ALA A 67 -35.53 3.56 -18.13
N TYR A 68 -34.26 3.75 -18.48
CA TYR A 68 -33.24 2.71 -18.59
C TYR A 68 -32.40 2.56 -17.32
N ASN A 69 -32.26 3.64 -16.55
CA ASN A 69 -31.36 3.70 -15.41
C ASN A 69 -32.11 4.02 -14.13
N ALA A 70 -31.62 3.50 -13.02
CA ALA A 70 -31.94 4.01 -11.70
C ALA A 70 -31.25 5.36 -11.45
N ASP A 71 -31.75 6.10 -10.46
CA ASP A 71 -30.94 7.17 -9.87
C ASP A 71 -29.62 6.60 -9.30
N PRO A 72 -28.57 7.41 -9.19
CA PRO A 72 -27.31 6.95 -8.62
C PRO A 72 -27.49 6.31 -7.24
N ILE A 73 -26.96 5.09 -7.09
CA ILE A 73 -27.05 4.29 -5.86
C ILE A 73 -25.88 4.63 -4.98
N SER A 74 -26.10 5.22 -3.82
CA SER A 74 -25.04 5.54 -2.86
C SER A 74 -24.93 4.45 -1.80
N ILE A 75 -23.70 3.95 -1.64
CA ILE A 75 -23.28 3.07 -0.54
C ILE A 75 -22.32 3.87 0.33
N HIS A 76 -22.56 3.88 1.64
CA HIS A 76 -21.72 4.58 2.60
C HIS A 76 -20.85 3.57 3.34
N ILE A 77 -19.52 3.78 3.35
CA ILE A 77 -18.56 2.97 4.08
C ILE A 77 -17.93 3.86 5.15
N LYS A 78 -18.05 3.48 6.42
CA LYS A 78 -17.45 4.19 7.54
C LYS A 78 -15.93 3.98 7.57
N ALA A 79 -15.23 4.92 8.19
CA ALA A 79 -13.81 4.76 8.50
C ALA A 79 -13.56 3.44 9.26
N PHE A 80 -12.44 2.81 8.95
CA PHE A 80 -12.04 1.60 9.66
C PHE A 80 -11.66 1.91 11.12
N SER A 81 -12.01 1.02 12.03
CA SER A 81 -11.59 1.12 13.43
C SER A 81 -10.07 0.92 13.55
N GLU A 82 -9.50 1.32 14.69
CA GLU A 82 -8.08 1.08 14.98
C GLU A 82 -7.75 -0.42 14.94
N GLU A 83 -8.65 -1.27 15.43
CA GLU A 83 -8.51 -2.73 15.40
C GLU A 83 -8.48 -3.27 13.96
N MET A 84 -9.37 -2.78 13.09
CA MET A 84 -9.39 -3.16 11.68
C MET A 84 -8.10 -2.72 10.96
N ASN A 85 -7.61 -1.51 11.24
CA ASN A 85 -6.36 -1.01 10.66
C ASN A 85 -5.13 -1.78 11.19
N ALA A 86 -5.15 -2.24 12.43
CA ALA A 86 -4.06 -2.99 13.05
C ALA A 86 -4.07 -4.49 12.71
N SER A 87 -5.19 -5.05 12.24
CA SER A 87 -5.33 -6.48 11.96
C SER A 87 -4.47 -6.98 10.80
N GLY A 88 -4.13 -6.09 9.86
CA GLY A 88 -3.48 -6.45 8.60
C GLY A 88 -4.41 -7.14 7.59
N GLU A 89 -5.69 -7.26 7.91
CA GLU A 89 -6.70 -7.85 7.03
C GLU A 89 -7.07 -6.90 5.88
N SER A 90 -7.47 -7.48 4.77
CA SER A 90 -7.97 -6.75 3.60
C SER A 90 -9.50 -6.93 3.51
N TYR A 91 -10.23 -5.84 3.43
CA TYR A 91 -11.69 -5.85 3.45
C TYR A 91 -12.31 -5.62 2.08
N ALA A 92 -13.46 -6.25 1.84
CA ALA A 92 -14.27 -6.01 0.66
C ALA A 92 -15.75 -6.02 1.00
N LEU A 93 -16.54 -5.26 0.26
CA LEU A 93 -17.99 -5.25 0.36
C LEU A 93 -18.59 -5.93 -0.89
N PRO A 94 -18.92 -7.22 -0.82
CA PRO A 94 -19.58 -7.92 -1.91
C PRO A 94 -21.07 -7.64 -1.89
N VAL A 95 -21.60 -7.05 -2.94
CA VAL A 95 -23.03 -6.74 -3.06
C VAL A 95 -23.63 -7.37 -4.31
N ARG A 96 -24.89 -7.77 -4.21
CA ARG A 96 -25.70 -8.17 -5.35
C ARG A 96 -27.01 -7.42 -5.39
N LEU A 97 -27.48 -7.13 -6.57
CA LEU A 97 -28.80 -6.59 -6.81
C LEU A 97 -29.84 -7.71 -6.68
N VAL A 98 -30.93 -7.44 -5.98
CA VAL A 98 -32.03 -8.39 -5.76
C VAL A 98 -33.33 -7.75 -6.24
N ALA A 99 -34.00 -8.39 -7.19
CA ALA A 99 -35.28 -7.90 -7.69
C ALA A 99 -36.36 -8.07 -6.63
N LYS A 100 -37.17 -7.03 -6.40
CA LYS A 100 -38.38 -7.11 -5.58
C LYS A 100 -39.52 -7.69 -6.40
N GLN A 101 -40.53 -8.22 -5.70
CA GLN A 101 -41.65 -8.89 -6.34
C GLN A 101 -42.27 -8.05 -7.48
N GLY A 102 -42.41 -8.67 -8.63
CA GLY A 102 -42.98 -8.04 -9.83
C GLY A 102 -42.04 -7.19 -10.65
N SER A 103 -40.76 -7.09 -10.27
CA SER A 103 -39.70 -6.44 -11.04
C SER A 103 -39.02 -7.45 -11.98
N ILE A 104 -38.24 -6.96 -12.94
CA ILE A 104 -37.43 -7.78 -13.84
C ILE A 104 -36.33 -8.46 -13.04
N ASP A 105 -36.10 -9.74 -13.33
CA ASP A 105 -35.01 -10.50 -12.72
C ASP A 105 -33.64 -9.93 -13.07
N VAL A 106 -32.74 -10.03 -12.11
CA VAL A 106 -31.34 -9.57 -12.25
C VAL A 106 -30.54 -10.63 -12.98
N MET A 107 -29.73 -10.22 -13.93
CA MET A 107 -28.83 -11.12 -14.66
C MET A 107 -27.76 -11.70 -13.70
N PRO A 108 -27.59 -13.02 -13.62
CA PRO A 108 -26.65 -13.64 -12.65
C PRO A 108 -25.20 -13.16 -12.79
N VAL A 109 -24.76 -12.90 -14.02
CA VAL A 109 -23.36 -12.54 -14.31
C VAL A 109 -23.02 -11.09 -13.95
N THR A 110 -23.99 -10.18 -14.06
CA THR A 110 -23.77 -8.74 -13.89
C THR A 110 -24.46 -8.16 -12.66
N GLY A 111 -25.16 -9.00 -11.92
CA GLY A 111 -25.92 -8.59 -10.74
C GLY A 111 -25.10 -8.47 -9.47
N SER A 112 -23.85 -8.96 -9.45
CA SER A 112 -22.96 -8.93 -8.28
C SER A 112 -21.73 -8.10 -8.56
N LEU A 113 -21.23 -7.43 -7.51
CA LEU A 113 -20.02 -6.59 -7.54
C LEU A 113 -19.25 -6.75 -6.23
N VAL A 114 -17.94 -6.86 -6.30
CA VAL A 114 -17.04 -6.85 -5.14
C VAL A 114 -16.35 -5.49 -5.08
N ILE A 115 -16.67 -4.71 -4.05
CA ILE A 115 -16.08 -3.40 -3.79
C ILE A 115 -14.90 -3.60 -2.83
N LEU A 116 -13.66 -3.50 -3.34
CA LEU A 116 -12.48 -3.58 -2.49
C LEU A 116 -12.36 -2.31 -1.66
N ALA A 117 -12.31 -2.46 -0.34
CA ALA A 117 -12.22 -1.36 0.62
C ALA A 117 -10.81 -1.32 1.20
N ASN A 118 -10.02 -0.34 0.77
CA ASN A 118 -8.64 -0.17 1.23
C ASN A 118 -8.57 0.98 2.22
N SER A 119 -8.00 0.76 3.39
CA SER A 119 -7.74 1.85 4.34
C SER A 119 -6.66 2.81 3.81
N ILE A 120 -6.77 4.06 4.24
CA ILE A 120 -5.61 4.96 4.17
C ILE A 120 -4.68 4.54 5.30
N MET A 121 -3.53 3.97 4.96
CA MET A 121 -2.48 3.74 5.94
C MET A 121 -1.75 5.05 6.19
N GLU A 122 -2.00 5.66 7.35
CA GLU A 122 -1.24 6.80 7.82
C GLU A 122 -0.08 6.30 8.69
N PHE A 123 1.14 6.64 8.29
CA PHE A 123 2.32 6.34 9.09
C PHE A 123 2.90 7.64 9.61
N SER A 124 3.14 7.68 10.92
CA SER A 124 3.99 8.71 11.50
C SER A 124 5.45 8.30 11.33
N ALA A 125 6.26 9.20 10.80
CA ALA A 125 7.71 9.01 10.71
C ALA A 125 8.42 10.06 11.54
N PRO A 126 9.52 9.71 12.24
CA PRO A 126 10.31 10.70 12.95
C PRO A 126 10.94 11.67 11.97
N GLN A 127 10.88 12.95 12.29
CA GLN A 127 11.58 14.00 11.56
C GLN A 127 12.88 14.33 12.28
N PHE A 128 13.99 14.19 11.59
CA PHE A 128 15.31 14.56 12.11
C PHE A 128 15.67 15.96 11.67
N VAL A 129 16.08 16.78 12.63
CA VAL A 129 16.57 18.14 12.41
C VAL A 129 18.00 18.21 12.98
N GLY A 130 18.95 18.56 12.13
CA GLY A 130 20.37 18.57 12.49
C GLY A 130 20.97 17.16 12.59
N SER A 131 22.01 17.02 13.39
CA SER A 131 22.70 15.75 13.63
C SER A 131 21.97 14.97 14.73
N THR A 132 21.00 14.15 14.34
CA THR A 132 20.21 13.32 15.25
C THR A 132 20.22 11.89 14.75
N GLU A 133 20.24 10.94 15.68
CA GLU A 133 20.21 9.50 15.39
C GLU A 133 19.16 8.77 16.23
N LEU A 134 18.67 7.65 15.71
CA LEU A 134 17.91 6.66 16.46
C LEU A 134 18.81 5.47 16.74
N VAL A 135 18.98 5.13 18.01
CA VAL A 135 19.78 3.98 18.43
C VAL A 135 18.86 2.84 18.84
N ALA A 136 19.04 1.68 18.19
CA ALA A 136 18.32 0.46 18.54
C ALA A 136 18.99 -0.19 19.75
N LYS A 137 18.56 0.18 20.97
CA LYS A 137 19.13 -0.32 22.24
C LYS A 137 19.24 -1.83 22.31
N LYS A 138 18.24 -2.56 21.84
CA LYS A 138 18.22 -4.02 21.89
C LYS A 138 19.43 -4.65 21.18
N PHE A 139 19.88 -4.09 20.07
CA PHE A 139 21.06 -4.59 19.35
C PHE A 139 22.37 -4.23 20.06
N SER A 140 22.42 -3.11 20.78
CA SER A 140 23.62 -2.72 21.54
C SER A 140 23.73 -3.46 22.88
N GLU A 141 22.61 -3.84 23.49
CA GLU A 141 22.56 -4.58 24.77
C GLU A 141 22.74 -6.09 24.58
N ALA A 142 22.33 -6.65 23.44
CA ALA A 142 22.48 -8.06 23.09
C ALA A 142 23.00 -8.18 21.64
N PRO A 143 24.30 -7.94 21.42
CA PRO A 143 24.87 -8.00 20.08
C PRO A 143 24.81 -9.42 19.54
N GLU A 144 24.28 -9.56 18.33
CA GLU A 144 24.21 -10.82 17.60
C GLU A 144 24.99 -10.70 16.29
N THR A 145 25.51 -11.82 15.81
CA THR A 145 26.15 -11.89 14.48
C THR A 145 25.15 -12.46 13.49
N TYR A 146 24.89 -11.71 12.45
CA TYR A 146 24.00 -12.13 11.36
C TYR A 146 24.85 -12.46 10.13
N ASN A 147 24.78 -13.71 9.69
CA ASN A 147 25.45 -14.14 8.46
C ASN A 147 24.66 -13.78 7.21
N GLU A 148 23.37 -13.56 7.35
CA GLU A 148 22.47 -13.12 6.30
C GLU A 148 21.52 -12.11 6.89
N PHE A 149 21.24 -11.03 6.17
CA PHE A 149 20.33 -10.00 6.66
C PHE A 149 19.75 -9.14 5.54
N THR A 150 18.67 -8.45 5.87
CA THR A 150 18.10 -7.37 5.07
C THR A 150 17.93 -6.13 5.95
N VAL A 151 18.36 -4.98 5.44
CA VAL A 151 18.07 -3.67 5.99
C VAL A 151 17.14 -2.94 5.05
N GLU A 152 15.97 -2.57 5.53
CA GLU A 152 15.00 -1.80 4.76
C GLU A 152 14.69 -0.49 5.47
N VAL A 153 14.62 0.59 4.70
CA VAL A 153 14.22 1.90 5.21
C VAL A 153 13.44 2.67 4.16
N ARG A 154 12.34 3.26 4.60
CA ARG A 154 11.58 4.24 3.82
C ARG A 154 11.78 5.61 4.41
N PHE A 155 12.26 6.55 3.60
CA PHE A 155 12.64 7.87 4.07
C PHE A 155 12.36 8.96 3.03
N GLN A 156 12.36 10.19 3.51
CA GLN A 156 12.34 11.39 2.68
C GLN A 156 13.44 12.33 3.18
N VAL A 157 14.23 12.88 2.26
CA VAL A 157 15.23 13.92 2.56
C VAL A 157 14.82 15.24 1.94
N SER A 158 15.01 16.34 2.65
CA SER A 158 14.66 17.68 2.16
C SER A 158 15.61 18.19 1.08
N ASN A 159 16.87 17.74 1.10
CA ASN A 159 17.88 18.11 0.12
C ASN A 159 19.00 17.08 0.07
N THR A 160 19.85 17.17 -0.94
CA THR A 160 21.07 16.37 -1.13
C THR A 160 22.33 17.23 -1.08
N ALA A 161 22.34 18.31 -0.31
CA ALA A 161 23.43 19.31 -0.32
C ALA A 161 24.74 18.84 0.31
N ASN A 162 24.70 17.84 1.19
CA ASN A 162 25.86 17.36 1.94
C ASN A 162 26.08 15.87 1.75
N ARG A 163 27.35 15.49 1.58
CA ARG A 163 27.79 14.07 1.63
C ARG A 163 27.88 13.57 3.07
N ASN A 164 28.19 12.27 3.20
CA ASN A 164 28.44 11.56 4.47
C ASN A 164 27.28 11.61 5.47
N ARG A 165 26.04 11.79 5.01
CA ARG A 165 24.85 11.65 5.87
C ARG A 165 24.44 10.19 5.91
N ALA A 166 24.51 9.58 7.09
CA ALA A 166 24.11 8.20 7.28
C ALA A 166 22.58 8.05 7.22
N VAL A 167 22.14 7.03 6.52
CA VAL A 167 20.77 6.52 6.56
C VAL A 167 20.67 5.40 7.60
N PHE A 168 21.70 4.56 7.65
CA PHE A 168 21.84 3.48 8.61
C PHE A 168 23.33 3.22 8.87
N SER A 169 23.66 2.90 10.10
CA SER A 169 25.01 2.47 10.44
C SER A 169 25.00 1.43 11.55
N THR A 170 25.92 0.50 11.47
CA THR A 170 26.24 -0.43 12.55
C THR A 170 27.73 -0.72 12.58
N SER A 171 28.26 -1.00 13.77
CA SER A 171 29.65 -1.38 13.97
C SER A 171 29.73 -2.48 15.02
N GLY A 172 30.51 -3.51 14.74
CA GLY A 172 30.79 -4.59 15.66
C GLY A 172 32.07 -4.34 16.47
N SER A 173 32.19 -5.04 17.60
CA SER A 173 33.43 -5.06 18.40
C SER A 173 34.61 -5.72 17.69
N ASP A 174 34.34 -6.47 16.62
CA ASP A 174 35.32 -7.10 15.75
C ASP A 174 35.87 -6.16 14.66
N GLY A 175 35.50 -4.89 14.68
CA GLY A 175 35.87 -3.87 13.70
C GLY A 175 35.08 -3.91 12.40
N LYS A 176 34.15 -4.85 12.23
CA LYS A 176 33.26 -4.87 11.06
C LYS A 176 32.20 -3.80 11.18
N SER A 177 31.88 -3.19 10.06
CA SER A 177 30.89 -2.12 9.99
C SER A 177 30.08 -2.19 8.71
N LEU A 178 28.85 -1.73 8.79
CA LEU A 178 27.99 -1.44 7.65
C LEU A 178 27.49 -0.01 7.77
N LEU A 179 27.73 0.78 6.74
CA LEU A 179 27.29 2.16 6.65
C LEU A 179 26.57 2.39 5.33
N LEU A 180 25.33 2.83 5.42
CA LEU A 180 24.54 3.32 4.29
C LEU A 180 24.51 4.83 4.39
N ARG A 181 25.17 5.52 3.45
CA ARG A 181 25.33 6.98 3.50
C ARG A 181 25.13 7.64 2.16
N PHE A 182 24.69 8.88 2.17
CA PHE A 182 24.70 9.72 0.99
C PHE A 182 26.15 10.06 0.60
N GLU A 183 26.44 9.85 -0.67
CA GLU A 183 27.75 10.07 -1.25
C GLU A 183 27.66 10.70 -2.64
N ASP A 184 28.75 11.24 -3.12
CA ASP A 184 28.86 11.68 -4.49
C ASP A 184 28.92 10.49 -5.45
N PRO A 185 28.35 10.62 -6.67
CA PRO A 185 28.65 9.70 -7.74
C PRO A 185 30.16 9.74 -7.98
N GLN A 186 30.82 8.60 -7.85
CA GLN A 186 32.23 8.52 -8.17
C GLN A 186 32.39 8.62 -9.68
N SER A 187 33.16 9.62 -10.12
CA SER A 187 33.61 9.92 -11.49
C SER A 187 32.64 9.54 -12.63
N ASP A 188 32.34 10.49 -13.46
CA ASP A 188 31.79 10.36 -14.81
C ASP A 188 30.28 10.02 -14.97
N ASN A 189 29.51 9.89 -13.91
CA ASN A 189 28.07 9.77 -14.06
C ASN A 189 27.40 11.15 -13.89
N SER A 190 27.42 11.93 -14.97
CA SER A 190 26.84 13.29 -15.05
C SER A 190 25.31 13.31 -14.86
N ASP A 191 24.65 12.14 -14.91
CA ASP A 191 23.19 12.02 -14.79
C ASP A 191 22.70 12.05 -13.34
N HIS A 192 23.59 11.90 -12.37
CA HIS A 192 23.24 11.93 -10.96
C HIS A 192 23.52 13.31 -10.33
N LYS A 193 22.55 13.79 -9.55
CA LYS A 193 22.76 14.98 -8.73
C LYS A 193 23.81 14.69 -7.65
N ALA A 194 24.64 15.69 -7.35
CA ALA A 194 25.63 15.61 -6.28
C ALA A 194 24.99 15.13 -4.97
N HIS A 195 25.67 14.23 -4.26
CA HIS A 195 25.28 13.67 -2.95
C HIS A 195 23.91 12.94 -2.93
N SER A 196 23.44 12.46 -4.09
CA SER A 196 22.14 11.82 -4.22
C SER A 196 22.19 10.30 -4.25
N LEU A 197 23.36 9.69 -4.25
CA LEU A 197 23.55 8.25 -4.16
C LEU A 197 23.62 7.80 -2.70
N VAL A 198 23.02 6.66 -2.36
CA VAL A 198 23.27 6.01 -1.09
C VAL A 198 24.25 4.86 -1.31
N GLN A 199 25.48 5.08 -0.89
CA GLN A 199 26.55 4.10 -0.96
C GLN A 199 26.43 3.10 0.18
N ILE A 200 26.65 1.81 -0.12
CA ILE A 200 26.98 0.81 0.90
C ILE A 200 28.49 0.92 1.13
N GLN A 201 28.90 1.07 2.37
CA GLN A 201 30.30 0.98 2.78
C GLN A 201 30.43 -0.04 3.91
N THR A 202 31.34 -0.99 3.72
CA THR A 202 31.81 -1.90 4.77
C THR A 202 33.26 -1.57 5.09
N HIS A 203 33.87 -2.26 6.08
CA HIS A 203 35.31 -2.11 6.35
C HIS A 203 36.21 -2.62 5.21
N GLU A 204 35.68 -3.47 4.32
CA GLU A 204 36.45 -4.10 3.24
C GLU A 204 36.16 -3.51 1.86
N THR A 205 34.93 -3.03 1.63
CA THR A 205 34.49 -2.65 0.30
C THR A 205 33.41 -1.55 0.32
N TYR A 206 33.12 -1.02 -0.86
CA TYR A 206 31.99 -0.14 -1.06
C TYR A 206 31.24 -0.48 -2.36
N LEU A 207 29.95 -0.17 -2.39
CA LEU A 207 29.08 -0.31 -3.56
C LEU A 207 28.34 1.01 -3.79
N ASN A 208 28.52 1.58 -4.98
CA ASN A 208 27.75 2.71 -5.45
C ASN A 208 26.56 2.18 -6.28
N PRO A 209 25.32 2.55 -5.96
CA PRO A 209 24.16 2.11 -6.72
C PRO A 209 24.07 2.81 -8.08
N THR A 210 23.35 2.21 -9.00
CA THR A 210 23.04 2.78 -10.32
C THR A 210 22.04 3.94 -10.25
N TYR A 211 21.19 3.99 -9.21
CA TYR A 211 20.11 4.96 -9.09
C TYR A 211 20.37 5.96 -7.97
N SER A 212 19.93 7.20 -8.19
CA SER A 212 19.98 8.27 -7.21
C SER A 212 18.62 8.47 -6.52
N PHE A 213 18.66 9.12 -5.35
CA PHE A 213 17.48 9.56 -4.62
C PHE A 213 17.08 10.99 -4.98
N GLU A 214 15.80 11.29 -4.91
CA GLU A 214 15.26 12.62 -5.16
C GLU A 214 14.86 13.32 -3.86
N PRO A 215 15.22 14.60 -3.67
CA PRO A 215 14.74 15.34 -2.49
C PRO A 215 13.22 15.52 -2.49
N ASN A 216 12.67 15.62 -1.30
CA ASN A 216 11.23 15.84 -1.04
C ASN A 216 10.29 14.74 -1.59
N LYS A 217 10.82 13.55 -1.85
CA LYS A 217 10.03 12.37 -2.20
C LYS A 217 10.25 11.25 -1.19
N TRP A 218 9.19 10.54 -0.85
CA TRP A 218 9.29 9.29 -0.13
C TRP A 218 9.90 8.23 -1.03
N GLN A 219 10.96 7.60 -0.55
CA GLN A 219 11.72 6.61 -1.29
C GLN A 219 12.05 5.42 -0.41
N HIS A 220 12.28 4.28 -1.02
CA HIS A 220 12.58 3.02 -0.35
C HIS A 220 13.99 2.57 -0.72
N LEU A 221 14.75 2.19 0.28
CA LEU A 221 16.06 1.56 0.18
C LEU A 221 15.99 0.18 0.83
N ALA A 222 16.44 -0.85 0.13
CA ALA A 222 16.69 -2.15 0.72
C ALA A 222 18.12 -2.60 0.40
N VAL A 223 18.80 -3.15 1.39
CA VAL A 223 20.11 -3.76 1.25
C VAL A 223 20.05 -5.17 1.79
N THR A 224 20.39 -6.15 0.97
CA THR A 224 20.46 -7.55 1.37
C THR A 224 21.91 -8.02 1.40
N TYR A 225 22.22 -8.92 2.32
CA TYR A 225 23.46 -9.68 2.38
C TYR A 225 23.14 -11.15 2.57
N ASN A 226 23.70 -12.01 1.75
CA ASN A 226 23.44 -13.46 1.73
C ASN A 226 24.62 -14.32 2.21
N GLY A 227 25.52 -13.74 3.02
CA GLY A 227 26.71 -14.40 3.50
C GLY A 227 27.96 -14.19 2.59
N SER A 228 27.77 -13.74 1.36
CA SER A 228 28.87 -13.53 0.41
C SER A 228 28.73 -12.25 -0.40
N LYS A 229 27.50 -11.81 -0.66
CA LYS A 229 27.21 -10.71 -1.60
C LYS A 229 26.24 -9.71 -1.02
N TYR A 230 26.58 -8.42 -1.12
CA TYR A 230 25.68 -7.31 -0.91
C TYR A 230 24.91 -6.98 -2.19
N ARG A 231 23.63 -6.68 -2.06
CA ARG A 231 22.81 -6.14 -3.14
C ARG A 231 21.97 -4.99 -2.63
N ILE A 232 21.86 -3.93 -3.43
CA ILE A 232 21.08 -2.75 -3.12
C ILE A 232 19.88 -2.61 -4.05
N TYR A 233 18.75 -2.26 -3.48
CA TYR A 233 17.51 -1.97 -4.23
C TYR A 233 17.04 -0.56 -3.88
N ILE A 234 16.68 0.19 -4.90
CA ILE A 234 16.18 1.56 -4.75
C ILE A 234 14.81 1.64 -5.42
N ASN A 235 13.78 1.92 -4.62
CA ASN A 235 12.39 1.94 -5.08
C ASN A 235 11.98 0.65 -5.82
N GLY A 236 12.43 -0.51 -5.31
CA GLY A 236 12.18 -1.82 -5.88
C GLY A 236 13.03 -2.20 -7.10
N LYS A 237 13.94 -1.32 -7.56
CA LYS A 237 14.83 -1.59 -8.69
C LYS A 237 16.20 -2.05 -8.20
N ASP A 238 16.76 -3.07 -8.84
CA ASP A 238 18.13 -3.56 -8.56
C ASP A 238 19.15 -2.45 -8.91
N GLY A 239 19.81 -1.93 -7.89
CA GLY A 239 20.79 -0.87 -7.99
C GLY A 239 22.24 -1.37 -8.10
N GLY A 240 22.44 -2.69 -8.07
CA GLY A 240 23.74 -3.32 -8.19
C GLY A 240 24.11 -4.24 -7.03
N SER A 241 25.20 -4.96 -7.19
CA SER A 241 25.73 -5.89 -6.19
C SER A 241 27.24 -5.86 -6.10
N LYS A 242 27.78 -6.32 -4.95
CA LYS A 242 29.21 -6.41 -4.64
C LYS A 242 29.48 -7.61 -3.73
N ASP A 243 30.53 -8.36 -4.04
CA ASP A 243 31.09 -9.42 -3.21
C ASP A 243 31.98 -8.85 -2.13
#